data_dfb5611eab0444dce33f1caae73a58aa
#
_entry.id   dfb5611eab0444dce33f1caae73a58aa
#
_cell.length_a   1.000
_cell.length_b   1.000
_cell.length_c   1.000
_cell.angle_alpha   90.00
_cell.angle_beta   90.00
_cell.angle_gamma   90.00
#
_symmetry.space_group_name_H-M   'P 1'
#
loop_
_entity.id
_entity.type
_entity.pdbx_description
1 polymer ?
#
loop_
_entity_poly.entity_id
_entity_poly.type
_entity_poly.pdbx_seq_one_letter_code
_entity_poly.pdbx_strand_id
1 'polypeptide(L)'
;MRKIIRLLSLLIASVLFAALCSCSKGSEIRLGSGNKGGIYYNYANALSDLDGNITVKQTAGSQANMRLLKDGFIDMGIVQSDVLSEAIKGTGDFKDNKVDNARAVAALYMESFQIIVAADSDIETPADLKGKKVSIGEEHSGVSKNAEYIFNSVSLDIDMIDTCNMTYEKSAEALKNGTIDAFFVVLGAPCDVITQLSQDMDIRILPFDDRTISYMTNLYDGYYETVIKAGTYKGIDEDVKTVGVKAVLVASKKTDSNTVRNFTEMLFEENGEIKKKVELANNDLKFATENIPCGFHKGAANYYSSIGMAVKEED
;
A
#
# COMPACT_ATOMS: atom_id res chain seq x y z
N MET A 1 -24.65 53.46 -36.31
CA MET A 1 -23.44 52.65 -36.42
C MET A 1 -22.56 52.67 -35.15
N ARG A 2 -22.06 53.81 -34.65
CA ARG A 2 -21.14 53.86 -33.47
C ARG A 2 -21.72 53.26 -32.14
N LYS A 3 -23.04 53.34 -31.88
CA LYS A 3 -23.66 52.75 -30.68
C LYS A 3 -23.81 51.22 -30.77
N ILE A 4 -24.03 50.69 -31.97
CA ILE A 4 -24.13 49.25 -32.22
C ILE A 4 -22.75 48.58 -32.10
N ILE A 5 -21.70 49.25 -32.59
CA ILE A 5 -20.31 48.75 -32.46
C ILE A 5 -19.87 48.72 -30.99
N ARG A 6 -20.25 49.71 -30.19
CA ARG A 6 -19.96 49.73 -28.74
C ARG A 6 -20.70 48.64 -27.95
N LEU A 7 -21.94 48.33 -28.31
CA LEU A 7 -22.71 47.22 -27.71
C LEU A 7 -22.12 45.88 -28.12
N LEU A 8 -21.71 45.72 -29.38
CA LEU A 8 -21.06 44.47 -29.83
C LEU A 8 -19.72 44.27 -29.16
N SER A 9 -18.91 45.32 -28.98
CA SER A 9 -17.61 45.21 -28.29
C SER A 9 -17.74 44.89 -26.78
N LEU A 10 -18.77 45.39 -26.11
CA LEU A 10 -19.08 45.04 -24.73
C LEU A 10 -19.58 43.58 -24.59
N LEU A 11 -20.38 43.11 -25.53
CA LEU A 11 -20.84 41.73 -25.57
C LEU A 11 -19.68 40.74 -25.84
N ILE A 12 -18.76 41.07 -26.74
CA ILE A 12 -17.59 40.26 -27.01
C ILE A 12 -16.61 40.27 -25.82
N ALA A 13 -16.45 41.40 -25.13
CA ALA A 13 -15.61 41.50 -23.93
C ALA A 13 -16.23 40.69 -22.76
N SER A 14 -17.55 40.67 -22.59
CA SER A 14 -18.20 39.85 -21.56
C SER A 14 -18.14 38.36 -21.85
N VAL A 15 -18.22 37.95 -23.11
CA VAL A 15 -18.05 36.54 -23.54
C VAL A 15 -16.60 36.09 -23.38
N LEU A 16 -15.62 36.95 -23.69
CA LEU A 16 -14.20 36.66 -23.43
C LEU A 16 -13.88 36.59 -21.91
N PHE A 17 -14.50 37.44 -21.10
CA PHE A 17 -14.34 37.39 -19.64
C PHE A 17 -14.99 36.15 -19.02
N ALA A 18 -16.16 35.73 -19.54
CA ALA A 18 -16.78 34.47 -19.11
C ALA A 18 -16.00 33.22 -19.54
N ALA A 19 -15.27 33.28 -20.67
CA ALA A 19 -14.39 32.21 -21.12
C ALA A 19 -13.09 32.12 -20.29
N LEU A 20 -12.64 33.25 -19.68
CA LEU A 20 -11.49 33.30 -18.76
C LEU A 20 -11.84 32.88 -17.33
N CYS A 21 -13.13 32.91 -16.97
CA CYS A 21 -13.68 32.36 -15.71
C CYS A 21 -14.09 30.87 -15.85
N SER A 22 -13.74 30.19 -16.95
CA SER A 22 -13.75 28.73 -16.96
C SER A 22 -12.73 28.30 -15.92
N CYS A 23 -13.24 28.10 -14.69
CA CYS A 23 -12.50 27.50 -13.59
C CYS A 23 -11.65 26.37 -14.16
N SER A 24 -10.36 26.45 -13.99
CA SER A 24 -9.50 25.28 -14.13
C SER A 24 -10.02 24.27 -13.10
N LYS A 25 -10.96 23.41 -13.51
CA LYS A 25 -11.14 22.14 -12.80
C LYS A 25 -9.75 21.59 -12.75
N GLY A 26 -9.21 21.39 -11.55
CA GLY A 26 -7.96 20.71 -11.37
C GLY A 26 -8.01 19.44 -12.23
N SER A 27 -6.91 19.10 -12.88
CA SER A 27 -6.88 17.90 -13.73
C SER A 27 -7.34 16.71 -12.88
N GLU A 28 -8.30 15.93 -13.41
CA GLU A 28 -8.77 14.69 -12.79
C GLU A 28 -7.56 13.80 -12.47
N ILE A 29 -7.45 13.31 -11.23
CA ILE A 29 -6.40 12.39 -10.78
C ILE A 29 -6.94 10.97 -10.83
N ARG A 30 -6.32 10.12 -11.61
CA ARG A 30 -6.60 8.69 -11.66
C ARG A 30 -5.74 8.00 -10.60
N LEU A 31 -6.37 7.57 -9.49
CA LEU A 31 -5.71 6.91 -8.37
C LEU A 31 -5.88 5.39 -8.43
N GLY A 32 -4.79 4.67 -8.68
CA GLY A 32 -4.76 3.20 -8.61
C GLY A 32 -4.87 2.72 -7.17
N SER A 33 -5.81 1.83 -6.93
CA SER A 33 -6.12 1.29 -5.60
C SER A 33 -5.79 -0.20 -5.50
N GLY A 34 -6.70 -1.00 -5.06
CA GLY A 34 -6.65 -2.46 -4.98
C GLY A 34 -8.01 -3.07 -5.27
N ASN A 35 -8.19 -4.33 -4.88
CA ASN A 35 -9.46 -5.02 -4.96
C ASN A 35 -10.50 -4.34 -4.08
N LYS A 36 -11.77 -4.38 -4.53
CA LYS A 36 -12.91 -3.84 -3.79
C LYS A 36 -12.97 -4.50 -2.39
N GLY A 37 -13.12 -3.65 -1.37
CA GLY A 37 -13.12 -4.08 0.04
C GLY A 37 -11.73 -4.16 0.68
N GLY A 38 -10.65 -4.12 -0.10
CA GLY A 38 -9.28 -4.05 0.44
C GLY A 38 -8.93 -2.66 0.98
N ILE A 39 -7.88 -2.59 1.81
CA ILE A 39 -7.48 -1.34 2.48
C ILE A 39 -7.09 -0.27 1.45
N TYR A 40 -6.38 -0.59 0.37
CA TYR A 40 -6.05 0.37 -0.70
C TYR A 40 -7.30 0.96 -1.34
N TYR A 41 -8.31 0.14 -1.58
CA TYR A 41 -9.58 0.59 -2.15
C TYR A 41 -10.32 1.51 -1.18
N ASN A 42 -10.39 1.15 0.10
CA ASN A 42 -11.03 1.96 1.13
C ASN A 42 -10.28 3.29 1.33
N TYR A 43 -8.94 3.25 1.34
CA TYR A 43 -8.11 4.45 1.43
C TYR A 43 -8.30 5.39 0.24
N ALA A 44 -8.26 4.86 -0.98
CA ALA A 44 -8.47 5.64 -2.19
C ALA A 44 -9.87 6.28 -2.24
N ASN A 45 -10.91 5.56 -1.79
CA ASN A 45 -12.26 6.13 -1.69
C ASN A 45 -12.36 7.20 -0.58
N ALA A 46 -11.67 7.01 0.55
CA ALA A 46 -11.61 8.05 1.58
C ALA A 46 -11.03 9.36 1.02
N LEU A 47 -9.96 9.26 0.22
CA LEU A 47 -9.37 10.43 -0.45
C LEU A 47 -10.30 11.03 -1.51
N SER A 48 -10.97 10.19 -2.31
CA SER A 48 -11.92 10.65 -3.33
C SER A 48 -13.15 11.37 -2.73
N ASP A 49 -13.54 11.02 -1.51
CA ASP A 49 -14.64 11.72 -0.82
C ASP A 49 -14.22 13.09 -0.28
N LEU A 50 -12.91 13.30 -0.05
CA LEU A 50 -12.35 14.58 0.36
C LEU A 50 -12.09 15.50 -0.85
N ASP A 51 -11.69 14.93 -1.99
CA ASP A 51 -11.49 15.68 -3.23
C ASP A 51 -12.20 14.99 -4.41
N GLY A 52 -13.31 15.57 -4.86
CA GLY A 52 -14.10 15.05 -5.97
C GLY A 52 -13.40 15.04 -7.34
N ASN A 53 -12.16 15.53 -7.44
CA ASN A 53 -11.35 15.40 -8.66
C ASN A 53 -10.57 14.09 -8.71
N ILE A 54 -10.65 13.25 -7.68
CA ILE A 54 -9.99 11.95 -7.63
C ILE A 54 -10.91 10.87 -8.18
N THR A 55 -10.50 10.21 -9.26
CA THR A 55 -11.16 9.02 -9.80
C THR A 55 -10.42 7.76 -9.35
N VAL A 56 -11.05 6.98 -8.49
CA VAL A 56 -10.50 5.70 -7.99
C VAL A 56 -10.55 4.65 -9.10
N LYS A 57 -9.40 4.07 -9.42
CA LYS A 57 -9.25 2.94 -10.33
C LYS A 57 -9.04 1.66 -9.52
N GLN A 58 -10.01 0.77 -9.56
CA GLN A 58 -9.86 -0.57 -9.01
C GLN A 58 -8.80 -1.33 -9.80
N THR A 59 -7.84 -1.95 -9.11
CA THR A 59 -6.73 -2.70 -9.73
C THR A 59 -6.47 -3.99 -8.96
N ALA A 60 -5.54 -4.80 -9.45
CA ALA A 60 -5.05 -5.97 -8.73
C ALA A 60 -3.98 -5.65 -7.66
N GLY A 61 -3.79 -4.37 -7.27
CA GLY A 61 -2.86 -3.94 -6.24
C GLY A 61 -1.50 -3.49 -6.77
N SER A 62 -0.47 -3.62 -5.96
CA SER A 62 0.82 -2.94 -6.10
C SER A 62 1.50 -3.14 -7.46
N GLN A 63 1.63 -4.37 -7.94
CA GLN A 63 2.28 -4.65 -9.23
C GLN A 63 1.51 -4.04 -10.41
N ALA A 64 0.17 -4.17 -10.39
CA ALA A 64 -0.68 -3.56 -11.40
C ALA A 64 -0.56 -2.04 -11.38
N ASN A 65 -0.56 -1.42 -10.19
CA ASN A 65 -0.43 0.02 -10.04
C ASN A 65 0.91 0.53 -10.59
N MET A 66 2.02 -0.17 -10.33
CA MET A 66 3.31 0.23 -10.88
C MET A 66 3.36 0.16 -12.41
N ARG A 67 2.77 -0.90 -13.01
CA ARG A 67 2.68 -1.02 -14.48
C ARG A 67 1.77 0.05 -15.09
N LEU A 68 0.59 0.28 -14.50
CA LEU A 68 -0.36 1.29 -14.97
C LEU A 68 0.21 2.71 -14.84
N LEU A 69 0.97 3.00 -13.77
CA LEU A 69 1.65 4.28 -13.57
C LEU A 69 2.77 4.48 -14.59
N LYS A 70 3.57 3.44 -14.86
CA LYS A 70 4.60 3.47 -15.90
C LYS A 70 4.01 3.85 -17.25
N ASP A 71 2.90 3.23 -17.62
CA ASP A 71 2.26 3.39 -18.92
C ASP A 71 1.35 4.63 -19.00
N GLY A 72 1.18 5.37 -17.89
CA GLY A 72 0.38 6.59 -17.82
C GLY A 72 -1.13 6.37 -17.80
N PHE A 73 -1.60 5.17 -17.43
CA PHE A 73 -3.03 4.87 -17.25
C PHE A 73 -3.56 5.38 -15.91
N ILE A 74 -2.68 5.53 -14.91
CA ILE A 74 -2.96 6.19 -13.63
C ILE A 74 -1.91 7.28 -13.38
N ASP A 75 -2.29 8.27 -12.58
CA ASP A 75 -1.43 9.41 -12.22
C ASP A 75 -0.76 9.20 -10.86
N MET A 76 -1.45 8.49 -9.98
CA MET A 76 -0.99 8.10 -8.65
C MET A 76 -1.45 6.68 -8.33
N GLY A 77 -0.79 6.01 -7.37
CA GLY A 77 -1.17 4.66 -6.96
C GLY A 77 -0.67 4.31 -5.56
N ILE A 78 -1.37 3.40 -4.88
CA ILE A 78 -0.93 2.84 -3.59
C ILE A 78 -0.20 1.52 -3.88
N VAL A 79 1.02 1.38 -3.36
CA VAL A 79 1.90 0.25 -3.62
C VAL A 79 2.66 -0.17 -2.37
N GLN A 80 3.03 -1.43 -2.26
CA GLN A 80 3.94 -1.92 -1.22
C GLN A 80 5.38 -1.44 -1.50
N SER A 81 6.11 -1.14 -0.45
CA SER A 81 7.49 -0.63 -0.53
C SER A 81 8.48 -1.61 -1.16
N ASP A 82 8.31 -2.91 -0.99
CA ASP A 82 9.09 -3.96 -1.64
C ASP A 82 8.84 -4.00 -3.17
N VAL A 83 7.56 -3.98 -3.57
CA VAL A 83 7.17 -3.89 -5.00
C VAL A 83 7.67 -2.59 -5.62
N LEU A 84 7.61 -1.48 -4.88
CA LEU A 84 8.17 -0.20 -5.32
C LEU A 84 9.68 -0.29 -5.56
N SER A 85 10.42 -0.90 -4.62
CA SER A 85 11.87 -1.11 -4.75
C SER A 85 12.21 -1.95 -5.98
N GLU A 86 11.53 -3.09 -6.18
CA GLU A 86 11.74 -3.94 -7.35
C GLU A 86 11.44 -3.22 -8.67
N ALA A 87 10.31 -2.51 -8.71
CA ALA A 87 9.89 -1.81 -9.91
C ALA A 87 10.89 -0.72 -10.33
N ILE A 88 11.43 0.03 -9.36
CA ILE A 88 12.42 1.10 -9.62
C ILE A 88 13.77 0.50 -10.00
N LYS A 89 14.18 -0.59 -9.39
CA LYS A 89 15.45 -1.27 -9.71
C LYS A 89 15.38 -2.06 -11.01
N GLY A 90 14.18 -2.46 -11.45
CA GLY A 90 14.00 -3.38 -12.57
C GLY A 90 14.42 -4.79 -12.20
N THR A 91 14.06 -5.25 -10.99
CA THR A 91 14.34 -6.60 -10.47
C THR A 91 13.03 -7.37 -10.25
N GLY A 92 13.13 -8.64 -9.89
CA GLY A 92 11.96 -9.48 -9.65
C GLY A 92 10.99 -9.48 -10.83
N ASP A 93 9.72 -9.23 -10.58
CA ASP A 93 8.66 -9.19 -11.60
C ASP A 93 8.76 -7.97 -12.54
N PHE A 94 9.68 -7.06 -12.28
CA PHE A 94 9.97 -5.90 -13.11
C PHE A 94 11.30 -6.02 -13.87
N LYS A 95 11.93 -7.20 -13.87
CA LYS A 95 13.07 -7.49 -14.74
C LYS A 95 12.66 -7.17 -16.18
N ASP A 96 13.48 -6.40 -16.88
CA ASP A 96 13.22 -5.90 -18.24
C ASP A 96 12.01 -4.91 -18.35
N ASN A 97 11.43 -4.51 -17.21
CA ASN A 97 10.24 -3.66 -17.18
C ASN A 97 10.31 -2.56 -16.12
N LYS A 98 11.52 -2.05 -15.90
CA LYS A 98 11.82 -1.00 -14.92
C LYS A 98 10.86 0.18 -15.00
N VAL A 99 10.45 0.70 -13.84
CA VAL A 99 9.59 1.88 -13.70
C VAL A 99 10.43 3.06 -13.21
N ASP A 100 10.76 4.00 -14.07
CA ASP A 100 11.64 5.14 -13.79
C ASP A 100 10.89 6.46 -13.54
N ASN A 101 9.57 6.44 -13.66
CA ASN A 101 8.69 7.60 -13.53
C ASN A 101 7.89 7.63 -12.22
N ALA A 102 8.05 6.67 -11.31
CA ALA A 102 7.39 6.68 -10.01
C ALA A 102 8.18 7.53 -8.99
N ARG A 103 7.48 8.33 -8.21
CA ARG A 103 8.02 9.17 -7.14
C ARG A 103 7.17 9.03 -5.89
N ALA A 104 7.79 8.99 -4.73
CA ALA A 104 7.08 8.88 -3.46
C ALA A 104 6.28 10.15 -3.16
N VAL A 105 5.12 9.96 -2.54
CA VAL A 105 4.32 11.03 -1.94
C VAL A 105 4.34 10.89 -0.42
N ALA A 106 3.94 9.76 0.10
CA ALA A 106 3.96 9.44 1.53
C ALA A 106 3.85 7.92 1.77
N ALA A 107 4.44 7.39 2.83
CA ALA A 107 3.98 6.12 3.38
C ALA A 107 2.71 6.35 4.20
N LEU A 108 1.72 5.46 4.02
CA LEU A 108 0.36 5.61 4.54
C LEU A 108 0.15 4.81 5.84
N TYR A 109 0.60 3.57 5.87
CA TYR A 109 0.53 2.65 7.00
C TYR A 109 1.46 1.45 6.79
N MET A 110 1.62 0.62 7.85
CA MET A 110 2.40 -0.62 7.81
C MET A 110 1.50 -1.81 7.51
N GLU A 111 1.93 -2.67 6.59
CA GLU A 111 1.37 -4.00 6.35
C GLU A 111 2.30 -5.04 6.97
N SER A 112 1.80 -5.75 7.97
CA SER A 112 2.57 -6.75 8.71
C SER A 112 2.42 -8.12 8.07
N PHE A 113 3.50 -8.88 8.05
CA PHE A 113 3.46 -10.30 7.72
C PHE A 113 2.89 -11.06 8.89
N GLN A 114 1.88 -11.86 8.64
CA GLN A 114 1.17 -12.61 9.65
C GLN A 114 1.04 -14.05 9.14
N ILE A 115 1.70 -14.98 9.82
CA ILE A 115 1.55 -16.42 9.55
C ILE A 115 0.62 -16.96 10.63
N ILE A 116 -0.56 -17.39 10.24
CA ILE A 116 -1.63 -17.79 11.14
C ILE A 116 -1.70 -19.30 11.20
N VAL A 117 -1.73 -19.84 12.42
CA VAL A 117 -1.93 -21.26 12.73
C VAL A 117 -3.00 -21.42 13.80
N ALA A 118 -3.54 -22.62 13.99
CA ALA A 118 -4.37 -22.94 15.15
C ALA A 118 -3.53 -22.84 16.44
N ALA A 119 -4.11 -22.35 17.54
CA ALA A 119 -3.36 -22.10 18.77
C ALA A 119 -2.81 -23.39 19.40
N ASP A 120 -3.48 -24.53 19.17
CA ASP A 120 -3.08 -25.85 19.65
C ASP A 120 -2.15 -26.62 18.67
N SER A 121 -1.74 -25.97 17.56
CA SER A 121 -0.80 -26.53 16.60
C SER A 121 0.59 -26.73 17.22
N ASP A 122 1.33 -27.72 16.70
CA ASP A 122 2.75 -27.95 16.99
C ASP A 122 3.70 -26.98 16.25
N ILE A 123 3.15 -26.08 15.43
CA ILE A 123 3.90 -25.09 14.65
C ILE A 123 4.10 -23.84 15.52
N GLU A 124 5.35 -23.59 15.96
CA GLU A 124 5.69 -22.46 16.83
C GLU A 124 6.50 -21.38 16.10
N THR A 125 7.21 -21.75 15.04
CA THR A 125 8.08 -20.86 14.25
C THR A 125 7.87 -21.09 12.75
N PRO A 126 8.29 -20.15 11.88
CA PRO A 126 8.23 -20.37 10.43
C PRO A 126 9.03 -21.60 9.94
N ALA A 127 10.07 -22.03 10.67
CA ALA A 127 10.84 -23.23 10.32
C ALA A 127 10.03 -24.53 10.47
N ASP A 128 9.01 -24.56 11.34
CA ASP A 128 8.15 -25.71 11.59
C ASP A 128 7.13 -25.95 10.47
N LEU A 129 7.09 -25.05 9.47
CA LEU A 129 6.21 -25.20 8.30
C LEU A 129 6.70 -26.27 7.31
N LYS A 130 7.88 -26.86 7.53
CA LYS A 130 8.40 -27.94 6.70
C LYS A 130 7.43 -29.13 6.67
N GLY A 131 7.00 -29.51 5.46
CA GLY A 131 6.06 -30.62 5.24
C GLY A 131 4.62 -30.32 5.62
N LYS A 132 4.31 -29.10 6.08
CA LYS A 132 2.96 -28.64 6.41
C LYS A 132 2.26 -28.12 5.16
N LYS A 133 0.93 -28.13 5.20
CA LYS A 133 0.10 -27.58 4.13
C LYS A 133 -0.23 -26.13 4.38
N VAL A 134 0.28 -25.24 3.52
CA VAL A 134 0.30 -23.79 3.76
C VAL A 134 -0.32 -23.02 2.61
N SER A 135 -1.32 -22.19 2.89
CA SER A 135 -1.81 -21.21 1.92
C SER A 135 -0.88 -19.98 1.90
N ILE A 136 -0.32 -19.71 0.72
CA ILE A 136 0.63 -18.62 0.49
C ILE A 136 0.01 -17.43 -0.26
N GLY A 137 -1.32 -17.27 -0.17
CA GLY A 137 -2.07 -16.25 -0.89
C GLY A 137 -2.45 -16.66 -2.31
N GLU A 138 -3.05 -15.73 -3.05
CA GLU A 138 -3.46 -15.99 -4.44
C GLU A 138 -2.25 -16.18 -5.35
N GLU A 139 -2.44 -16.96 -6.41
CA GLU A 139 -1.40 -17.18 -7.41
C GLU A 139 -0.94 -15.85 -8.04
N HIS A 140 0.35 -15.67 -8.21
CA HIS A 140 0.97 -14.43 -8.69
C HIS A 140 0.71 -13.19 -7.82
N SER A 141 0.33 -13.38 -6.55
CA SER A 141 0.23 -12.27 -5.59
C SER A 141 1.58 -11.90 -4.98
N GLY A 142 1.69 -10.67 -4.47
CA GLY A 142 2.86 -10.26 -3.68
C GLY A 142 3.07 -11.14 -2.45
N VAL A 143 1.97 -11.65 -1.85
CA VAL A 143 2.02 -12.53 -0.68
C VAL A 143 2.69 -13.87 -0.98
N SER A 144 2.41 -14.47 -2.15
CA SER A 144 3.04 -15.72 -2.56
C SER A 144 4.56 -15.59 -2.66
N LYS A 145 5.03 -14.50 -3.25
CA LYS A 145 6.45 -14.18 -3.34
C LYS A 145 7.07 -13.89 -1.96
N ASN A 146 6.35 -13.15 -1.14
CA ASN A 146 6.80 -12.84 0.21
C ASN A 146 6.92 -14.09 1.08
N ALA A 147 6.02 -15.06 0.92
CA ALA A 147 6.12 -16.36 1.60
C ALA A 147 7.40 -17.11 1.22
N GLU A 148 7.77 -17.11 -0.07
CA GLU A 148 9.03 -17.72 -0.54
C GLU A 148 10.26 -17.06 0.12
N TYR A 149 10.28 -15.73 0.25
CA TYR A 149 11.37 -15.03 0.94
C TYR A 149 11.48 -15.40 2.41
N ILE A 150 10.32 -15.54 3.10
CA ILE A 150 10.26 -15.99 4.49
C ILE A 150 10.79 -17.44 4.60
N PHE A 151 10.38 -18.35 3.71
CA PHE A 151 10.87 -19.72 3.72
C PHE A 151 12.40 -19.74 3.54
N ASN A 152 12.93 -19.00 2.58
CA ASN A 152 14.38 -18.89 2.37
C ASN A 152 15.12 -18.34 3.61
N SER A 153 14.52 -17.41 4.35
CA SER A 153 15.10 -16.84 5.57
C SER A 153 15.31 -17.86 6.70
N VAL A 154 14.48 -18.90 6.71
CA VAL A 154 14.57 -20.02 7.67
C VAL A 154 15.16 -21.29 7.05
N SER A 155 15.83 -21.16 5.89
CA SER A 155 16.50 -22.26 5.17
C SER A 155 15.52 -23.35 4.69
N LEU A 156 14.34 -22.98 4.32
CA LEU A 156 13.35 -23.83 3.66
C LEU A 156 13.22 -23.44 2.19
N ASP A 157 13.32 -24.40 1.29
CA ASP A 157 12.87 -24.22 -0.09
C ASP A 157 11.36 -24.42 -0.19
N ILE A 158 10.70 -23.73 -1.12
CA ILE A 158 9.25 -23.82 -1.31
C ILE A 158 8.79 -25.26 -1.56
N ASP A 159 9.60 -26.09 -2.23
CA ASP A 159 9.34 -27.51 -2.49
C ASP A 159 9.33 -28.38 -1.22
N MET A 160 9.79 -27.86 -0.09
CA MET A 160 9.75 -28.54 1.20
C MET A 160 8.39 -28.36 1.92
N ILE A 161 7.46 -27.62 1.33
CA ILE A 161 6.19 -27.21 1.92
C ILE A 161 5.08 -27.58 0.94
N ASP A 162 3.97 -28.15 1.42
CA ASP A 162 2.77 -28.38 0.60
C ASP A 162 2.00 -27.06 0.42
N THR A 163 2.41 -26.26 -0.55
CA THR A 163 1.84 -24.93 -0.78
C THR A 163 0.55 -24.99 -1.58
N CYS A 164 -0.41 -24.12 -1.24
CA CYS A 164 -1.62 -23.90 -2.02
C CYS A 164 -1.93 -22.40 -2.15
N ASN A 165 -2.72 -22.03 -3.17
CA ASN A 165 -3.08 -20.65 -3.44
C ASN A 165 -4.57 -20.43 -3.19
N MET A 166 -4.89 -19.50 -2.27
CA MET A 166 -6.26 -19.15 -1.88
C MET A 166 -6.35 -17.65 -1.56
N THR A 167 -7.58 -17.10 -1.62
CA THR A 167 -7.85 -15.79 -1.01
C THR A 167 -7.73 -15.88 0.51
N TYR A 168 -7.58 -14.76 1.19
CA TYR A 168 -7.46 -14.72 2.65
C TYR A 168 -8.68 -15.35 3.35
N GLU A 169 -9.90 -15.08 2.87
CA GLU A 169 -11.15 -15.62 3.42
C GLU A 169 -11.20 -17.14 3.28
N LYS A 170 -10.84 -17.66 2.09
CA LYS A 170 -10.78 -19.12 1.86
C LYS A 170 -9.68 -19.77 2.71
N SER A 171 -8.57 -19.11 2.91
CA SER A 171 -7.48 -19.60 3.76
C SER A 171 -7.91 -19.68 5.23
N ALA A 172 -8.61 -18.65 5.73
CA ALA A 172 -9.17 -18.64 7.08
C ALA A 172 -10.19 -19.76 7.28
N GLU A 173 -11.09 -19.96 6.32
CA GLU A 173 -12.05 -21.08 6.34
C GLU A 173 -11.33 -22.44 6.29
N ALA A 174 -10.32 -22.58 5.45
CA ALA A 174 -9.54 -23.81 5.32
C ALA A 174 -8.76 -24.16 6.60
N LEU A 175 -8.17 -23.17 7.29
CA LEU A 175 -7.53 -23.35 8.59
C LEU A 175 -8.56 -23.78 9.64
N LYS A 176 -9.70 -23.10 9.72
CA LYS A 176 -10.78 -23.43 10.65
C LYS A 176 -11.30 -24.85 10.46
N ASN A 177 -11.35 -25.35 9.22
CA ASN A 177 -11.80 -26.70 8.88
C ASN A 177 -10.67 -27.74 8.95
N GLY A 178 -9.44 -27.36 9.33
CA GLY A 178 -8.28 -28.25 9.42
C GLY A 178 -7.82 -28.82 8.07
N THR A 179 -8.12 -28.14 6.96
CA THR A 179 -7.69 -28.58 5.61
C THR A 179 -6.35 -27.99 5.19
N ILE A 180 -5.86 -26.99 5.92
CA ILE A 180 -4.49 -26.46 5.88
C ILE A 180 -3.97 -26.29 7.31
N ASP A 181 -2.64 -26.25 7.47
CA ASP A 181 -1.98 -26.08 8.77
C ASP A 181 -1.68 -24.61 9.08
N ALA A 182 -1.45 -23.80 8.04
CA ALA A 182 -1.12 -22.38 8.18
C ALA A 182 -1.53 -21.57 6.95
N PHE A 183 -1.63 -20.25 7.10
CA PHE A 183 -1.71 -19.34 5.96
C PHE A 183 -1.01 -18.02 6.21
N PHE A 184 -0.55 -17.39 5.10
CA PHE A 184 0.11 -16.11 5.10
C PHE A 184 -0.88 -14.97 4.82
N VAL A 185 -0.71 -13.87 5.56
CA VAL A 185 -1.39 -12.59 5.34
C VAL A 185 -0.35 -11.47 5.34
N VAL A 186 -0.44 -10.56 4.39
CA VAL A 186 0.33 -9.31 4.38
C VAL A 186 -0.66 -8.17 4.28
N LEU A 187 -1.08 -7.67 5.42
CA LEU A 187 -2.04 -6.59 5.59
C LEU A 187 -1.71 -5.78 6.83
N GLY A 188 -2.29 -4.59 6.94
CA GLY A 188 -2.29 -3.87 8.20
C GLY A 188 -2.95 -4.67 9.32
N ALA A 189 -2.45 -4.54 10.53
CA ALA A 189 -3.01 -5.18 11.72
C ALA A 189 -3.62 -4.12 12.65
N PRO A 190 -4.91 -4.27 13.09
CA PRO A 190 -5.80 -5.41 12.81
C PRO A 190 -6.35 -5.43 11.37
N CYS A 191 -6.71 -6.62 10.87
CA CYS A 191 -7.45 -6.80 9.62
C CYS A 191 -8.68 -7.69 9.84
N ASP A 192 -9.72 -7.47 9.04
CA ASP A 192 -11.04 -8.10 9.25
C ASP A 192 -10.99 -9.63 9.21
N VAL A 193 -10.22 -10.21 8.28
CA VAL A 193 -10.15 -11.66 8.11
C VAL A 193 -9.60 -12.37 9.35
N ILE A 194 -8.54 -11.82 9.97
CA ILE A 194 -7.96 -12.42 11.19
C ILE A 194 -8.82 -12.07 12.40
N THR A 195 -9.38 -10.86 12.47
CA THR A 195 -10.30 -10.45 13.51
C THR A 195 -11.48 -11.42 13.57
N GLN A 196 -12.12 -11.70 12.43
CA GLN A 196 -13.23 -12.64 12.36
C GLN A 196 -12.81 -14.07 12.73
N LEU A 197 -11.69 -14.55 12.17
CA LEU A 197 -11.17 -15.89 12.47
C LEU A 197 -10.90 -16.06 13.97
N SER A 198 -10.29 -15.06 14.62
CA SER A 198 -9.98 -15.09 16.07
C SER A 198 -11.23 -15.11 16.97
N GLN A 199 -12.40 -14.69 16.46
CA GLN A 199 -13.68 -14.86 17.17
C GLN A 199 -14.20 -16.29 17.05
N ASP A 200 -13.90 -16.97 15.94
CA ASP A 200 -14.43 -18.28 15.59
C ASP A 200 -13.59 -19.44 16.13
N MET A 201 -12.27 -19.26 16.26
CA MET A 201 -11.33 -20.24 16.79
C MET A 201 -10.13 -19.58 17.47
N ASP A 202 -9.45 -20.31 18.35
CA ASP A 202 -8.21 -19.84 18.96
C ASP A 202 -7.07 -19.98 17.94
N ILE A 203 -6.34 -18.87 17.72
CA ILE A 203 -5.26 -18.77 16.74
C ILE A 203 -3.94 -18.36 17.42
N ARG A 204 -2.85 -18.63 16.72
CA ARG A 204 -1.50 -18.09 17.01
C ARG A 204 -0.97 -17.41 15.76
N ILE A 205 -0.25 -16.30 15.94
CA ILE A 205 0.57 -15.68 14.90
C ILE A 205 2.01 -16.08 15.18
N LEU A 206 2.69 -16.67 14.19
CA LEU A 206 4.08 -17.11 14.36
C LEU A 206 5.01 -15.91 14.48
N PRO A 207 5.82 -15.82 15.56
CA PRO A 207 6.81 -14.75 15.70
C PRO A 207 8.01 -15.02 14.79
N PHE A 208 8.68 -13.95 14.34
CA PHE A 208 9.95 -14.02 13.66
C PHE A 208 11.08 -13.73 14.66
N ASP A 209 12.12 -14.53 14.62
CA ASP A 209 13.32 -14.28 15.40
C ASP A 209 14.17 -13.14 14.80
N ASP A 210 15.09 -12.58 15.58
CA ASP A 210 15.94 -11.47 15.16
C ASP A 210 16.81 -11.82 13.93
N ARG A 211 17.13 -13.10 13.72
CA ARG A 211 17.88 -13.59 12.55
C ARG A 211 17.04 -13.51 11.30
N THR A 212 15.83 -14.01 11.35
CA THR A 212 14.84 -13.93 10.25
C THR A 212 14.57 -12.48 9.88
N ILE A 213 14.30 -11.61 10.87
CA ILE A 213 14.07 -10.18 10.67
C ILE A 213 15.31 -9.54 10.00
N SER A 214 16.50 -9.78 10.54
CA SER A 214 17.75 -9.24 9.97
C SER A 214 18.00 -9.73 8.56
N TYR A 215 17.71 -11.00 8.26
CA TYR A 215 17.83 -11.55 6.91
C TYR A 215 16.93 -10.79 5.93
N MET A 216 15.66 -10.65 6.27
CA MET A 216 14.67 -9.99 5.42
C MET A 216 15.00 -8.50 5.19
N THR A 217 15.29 -7.77 6.25
CA THR A 217 15.52 -6.32 6.18
C THR A 217 16.86 -5.93 5.55
N ASN A 218 17.87 -6.82 5.56
CA ASN A 218 19.18 -6.55 4.96
C ASN A 218 19.28 -7.01 3.49
N LEU A 219 18.58 -8.08 3.11
CA LEU A 219 18.64 -8.61 1.75
C LEU A 219 17.60 -8.03 0.80
N TYR A 220 16.45 -7.63 1.34
CA TYR A 220 15.35 -7.14 0.53
C TYR A 220 14.99 -5.72 0.94
N ASP A 221 15.15 -4.77 0.03
CA ASP A 221 14.72 -3.40 0.29
C ASP A 221 13.20 -3.30 0.34
N GLY A 222 12.73 -2.41 1.20
CA GLY A 222 11.30 -2.17 1.38
C GLY A 222 10.67 -3.03 2.47
N TYR A 223 11.47 -3.89 3.13
CA TYR A 223 11.05 -4.64 4.32
C TYR A 223 11.55 -3.96 5.59
N TYR A 224 10.75 -3.99 6.63
CA TYR A 224 11.01 -3.33 7.91
C TYR A 224 10.64 -4.26 9.05
N GLU A 225 11.37 -4.17 10.16
CA GLU A 225 10.93 -4.76 11.42
C GLU A 225 9.63 -4.08 11.88
N THR A 226 8.67 -4.87 12.31
CA THR A 226 7.43 -4.37 12.90
C THR A 226 6.92 -5.31 13.99
N VAL A 227 5.96 -4.83 14.78
CA VAL A 227 5.39 -5.57 15.92
C VAL A 227 3.88 -5.49 15.86
N ILE A 228 3.22 -6.65 15.83
CA ILE A 228 1.78 -6.77 16.07
C ILE A 228 1.60 -6.72 17.57
N LYS A 229 0.89 -5.70 18.06
CA LYS A 229 0.75 -5.46 19.49
C LYS A 229 -0.17 -6.48 20.17
N ALA A 230 0.14 -6.79 21.42
CA ALA A 230 -0.75 -7.53 22.31
C ALA A 230 -2.15 -6.90 22.29
N GLY A 231 -3.18 -7.74 22.24
CA GLY A 231 -4.57 -7.31 22.16
C GLY A 231 -5.06 -6.88 20.78
N THR A 232 -4.21 -6.93 19.73
CA THR A 232 -4.63 -6.62 18.34
C THR A 232 -5.73 -7.58 17.87
N TYR A 233 -5.65 -8.85 18.23
CA TYR A 233 -6.68 -9.86 17.96
C TYR A 233 -7.00 -10.62 19.24
N LYS A 234 -8.19 -11.21 19.31
CA LYS A 234 -8.60 -12.07 20.44
C LYS A 234 -7.60 -13.24 20.59
N GLY A 235 -7.09 -13.45 21.81
CA GLY A 235 -6.14 -14.51 22.14
C GLY A 235 -4.67 -14.23 21.75
N ILE A 236 -4.37 -13.06 21.21
CA ILE A 236 -2.99 -12.60 21.01
C ILE A 236 -2.64 -11.65 22.17
N ASP A 237 -2.13 -12.22 23.26
CA ASP A 237 -1.92 -11.51 24.54
C ASP A 237 -0.49 -10.97 24.69
N GLU A 238 0.40 -11.30 23.76
CA GLU A 238 1.78 -10.82 23.73
C GLU A 238 2.10 -10.11 22.41
N ASP A 239 3.11 -9.23 22.44
CA ASP A 239 3.64 -8.58 21.24
C ASP A 239 4.29 -9.63 20.32
N VAL A 240 3.92 -9.65 19.04
CA VAL A 240 4.47 -10.55 18.04
C VAL A 240 5.41 -9.79 17.12
N LYS A 241 6.72 -10.08 17.22
CA LYS A 241 7.73 -9.54 16.29
C LYS A 241 7.56 -10.16 14.91
N THR A 242 7.61 -9.33 13.87
CA THR A 242 7.52 -9.77 12.47
C THR A 242 8.23 -8.76 11.56
N VAL A 243 8.17 -8.98 10.27
CA VAL A 243 8.52 -7.99 9.25
C VAL A 243 7.27 -7.42 8.61
N GLY A 244 7.41 -6.28 7.98
CA GLY A 244 6.33 -5.64 7.25
C GLY A 244 6.85 -4.84 6.07
N VAL A 245 5.92 -4.37 5.26
CA VAL A 245 6.14 -3.44 4.16
C VAL A 245 5.29 -2.20 4.37
N LYS A 246 5.74 -1.05 3.90
CA LYS A 246 4.92 0.16 3.94
C LYS A 246 3.98 0.20 2.75
N ALA A 247 2.72 0.53 2.98
CA ALA A 247 1.84 1.01 1.92
C ALA A 247 2.27 2.43 1.56
N VAL A 248 2.73 2.65 0.34
CA VAL A 248 3.29 3.92 -0.13
C VAL A 248 2.39 4.48 -1.23
N LEU A 249 1.97 5.72 -1.08
CA LEU A 249 1.38 6.49 -2.16
C LEU A 249 2.51 6.98 -3.06
N VAL A 250 2.43 6.66 -4.34
CA VAL A 250 3.36 7.13 -5.38
C VAL A 250 2.63 7.95 -6.43
N ALA A 251 3.33 8.89 -7.03
CA ALA A 251 2.86 9.68 -8.16
C ALA A 251 3.77 9.50 -9.38
N SER A 252 3.21 9.64 -10.58
CA SER A 252 4.04 9.79 -11.77
C SER A 252 4.79 11.13 -11.72
N LYS A 253 6.08 11.14 -12.06
CA LYS A 253 6.86 12.39 -12.15
C LYS A 253 6.28 13.43 -13.11
N LYS A 254 5.35 13.02 -13.98
CA LYS A 254 4.64 13.90 -14.91
C LYS A 254 3.39 14.54 -14.29
N THR A 255 2.94 14.08 -13.13
CA THR A 255 1.78 14.66 -12.43
C THR A 255 2.14 16.10 -12.01
N ASP A 256 1.18 17.01 -12.12
CA ASP A 256 1.41 18.41 -11.78
C ASP A 256 1.86 18.61 -10.33
N SER A 257 2.92 19.39 -10.11
CA SER A 257 3.52 19.55 -8.78
C SER A 257 2.59 20.22 -7.77
N ASN A 258 1.73 21.16 -8.18
CA ASN A 258 0.78 21.79 -7.26
C ASN A 258 -0.33 20.79 -6.88
N THR A 259 -0.75 19.98 -7.84
CA THR A 259 -1.72 18.90 -7.59
C THR A 259 -1.18 17.92 -6.56
N VAL A 260 0.06 17.42 -6.73
CA VAL A 260 0.67 16.49 -5.76
C VAL A 260 0.92 17.17 -4.41
N ARG A 261 1.32 18.45 -4.40
CA ARG A 261 1.48 19.21 -3.15
C ARG A 261 0.18 19.29 -2.35
N ASN A 262 -0.90 19.70 -3.00
CA ASN A 262 -2.21 19.81 -2.35
C ASN A 262 -2.72 18.45 -1.88
N PHE A 263 -2.47 17.40 -2.66
CA PHE A 263 -2.79 16.03 -2.28
C PHE A 263 -2.01 15.59 -1.04
N THR A 264 -0.71 15.92 -0.97
CA THR A 264 0.13 15.61 0.19
C THR A 264 -0.38 16.35 1.43
N GLU A 265 -0.70 17.63 1.31
CA GLU A 265 -1.29 18.45 2.38
C GLU A 265 -2.59 17.82 2.91
N MET A 266 -3.50 17.41 2.01
CA MET A 266 -4.76 16.74 2.37
C MET A 266 -4.54 15.45 3.18
N LEU A 267 -3.53 14.64 2.87
CA LEU A 267 -3.22 13.41 3.61
C LEU A 267 -2.97 13.66 5.11
N PHE A 268 -2.34 14.78 5.44
CA PHE A 268 -1.96 15.11 6.82
C PHE A 268 -3.01 15.96 7.53
N GLU A 269 -3.57 16.95 6.86
CA GLU A 269 -4.56 17.86 7.45
C GLU A 269 -5.92 17.18 7.66
N GLU A 270 -6.34 16.31 6.71
CA GLU A 270 -7.61 15.59 6.75
C GLU A 270 -7.46 14.13 7.25
N ASN A 271 -6.33 13.79 7.88
CA ASN A 271 -6.08 12.42 8.36
C ASN A 271 -7.18 11.91 9.30
N GLY A 272 -7.80 12.79 10.09
CA GLY A 272 -8.91 12.43 10.96
C GLY A 272 -10.13 11.91 10.19
N GLU A 273 -10.44 12.47 9.02
CA GLU A 273 -11.53 12.02 8.17
C GLU A 273 -11.16 10.70 7.46
N ILE A 274 -9.89 10.57 7.04
CA ILE A 274 -9.38 9.32 6.44
C ILE A 274 -9.46 8.18 7.45
N LYS A 275 -9.06 8.43 8.72
CA LYS A 275 -9.11 7.43 9.81
C LYS A 275 -10.52 6.90 10.12
N LYS A 276 -11.56 7.67 9.88
CA LYS A 276 -12.95 7.18 10.04
C LYS A 276 -13.28 6.02 9.10
N LYS A 277 -12.57 5.91 7.98
CA LYS A 277 -12.76 4.85 6.98
C LYS A 277 -11.63 3.82 6.97
N VAL A 278 -10.43 4.25 7.36
CA VAL A 278 -9.22 3.44 7.41
C VAL A 278 -8.50 3.73 8.72
N GLU A 279 -8.78 2.96 9.75
CA GLU A 279 -8.21 3.13 11.10
C GLU A 279 -6.68 3.16 11.10
N LEU A 280 -6.06 2.42 10.19
CA LEU A 280 -4.61 2.30 10.02
C LEU A 280 -3.95 3.55 9.41
N ALA A 281 -4.72 4.52 8.90
CA ALA A 281 -4.14 5.72 8.31
C ALA A 281 -3.24 6.44 9.32
N ASN A 282 -2.00 6.73 8.89
CA ASN A 282 -0.97 7.29 9.73
C ASN A 282 -0.63 8.72 9.27
N ASN A 283 -0.45 9.63 10.21
CA ASN A 283 -0.04 11.02 9.96
C ASN A 283 1.30 11.37 10.60
N ASP A 284 2.06 10.37 11.06
CA ASP A 284 3.43 10.58 11.53
C ASP A 284 4.32 10.92 10.32
N LEU A 285 4.83 12.14 10.30
CA LEU A 285 5.68 12.65 9.23
C LEU A 285 6.97 11.84 9.07
N LYS A 286 7.54 11.35 10.17
CA LYS A 286 8.73 10.52 10.15
C LYS A 286 8.44 9.17 9.49
N PHE A 287 7.35 8.51 9.88
CA PHE A 287 6.90 7.28 9.23
C PHE A 287 6.64 7.48 7.74
N ALA A 288 5.99 8.59 7.39
CA ALA A 288 5.59 8.91 6.01
C ALA A 288 6.78 9.17 5.07
N THR A 289 7.94 9.57 5.62
CA THR A 289 9.07 10.05 4.80
C THR A 289 10.35 9.24 4.93
N GLU A 290 10.57 8.51 6.02
CA GLU A 290 11.80 7.76 6.21
C GLU A 290 11.79 6.40 5.51
N ASN A 291 12.97 6.01 5.01
CA ASN A 291 13.21 4.69 4.42
C ASN A 291 12.21 4.33 3.29
N ILE A 292 11.89 5.28 2.41
CA ILE A 292 11.13 5.00 1.19
C ILE A 292 12.12 4.63 0.07
N PRO A 293 11.85 3.57 -0.71
CA PRO A 293 12.82 3.07 -1.71
C PRO A 293 13.11 4.00 -2.89
N CYS A 294 12.42 5.13 -3.03
CA CYS A 294 12.65 6.12 -4.08
C CYS A 294 12.64 7.56 -3.56
N GLY A 295 13.06 8.49 -4.41
CA GLY A 295 12.93 9.91 -4.12
C GLY A 295 11.49 10.39 -4.19
N PHE A 296 11.25 11.55 -3.58
CA PHE A 296 9.93 12.17 -3.50
C PHE A 296 9.60 12.95 -4.75
N HIS A 297 8.31 12.99 -5.07
CA HIS A 297 7.78 13.89 -6.08
C HIS A 297 7.98 15.34 -5.66
N LYS A 298 8.33 16.21 -6.60
CA LYS A 298 8.56 17.65 -6.36
C LYS A 298 7.42 18.31 -5.58
N GLY A 299 6.17 17.99 -5.89
CA GLY A 299 5.02 18.52 -5.16
C GLY A 299 5.00 18.08 -3.69
N ALA A 300 5.27 16.82 -3.41
CA ALA A 300 5.37 16.30 -2.04
C ALA A 300 6.56 16.95 -1.30
N ALA A 301 7.72 17.03 -1.94
CA ALA A 301 8.90 17.70 -1.37
C ALA A 301 8.62 19.18 -1.02
N ASN A 302 7.87 19.88 -1.86
CA ASN A 302 7.45 21.27 -1.59
C ASN A 302 6.54 21.37 -0.36
N TYR A 303 5.60 20.43 -0.17
CA TYR A 303 4.78 20.38 1.05
C TYR A 303 5.66 20.17 2.27
N TYR A 304 6.48 19.11 2.28
CA TYR A 304 7.37 18.80 3.43
C TYR A 304 8.30 19.97 3.76
N SER A 305 8.89 20.61 2.75
CA SER A 305 9.72 21.79 2.94
C SER A 305 8.94 22.95 3.59
N SER A 306 7.66 23.14 3.22
CA SER A 306 6.81 24.22 3.78
C SER A 306 6.54 24.06 5.28
N ILE A 307 6.62 22.83 5.80
CA ILE A 307 6.47 22.51 7.23
C ILE A 307 7.83 22.26 7.92
N GLY A 308 8.95 22.61 7.27
CA GLY A 308 10.28 22.52 7.85
C GLY A 308 10.94 21.13 7.79
N MET A 309 10.41 20.20 7.01
CA MET A 309 10.95 18.86 6.83
C MET A 309 11.67 18.73 5.48
N ALA A 310 12.89 18.21 5.47
CA ALA A 310 13.64 17.95 4.25
C ALA A 310 13.45 16.48 3.83
N VAL A 311 13.08 16.26 2.57
CA VAL A 311 13.04 14.95 1.93
C VAL A 311 13.91 14.96 0.67
N LYS A 312 14.38 13.78 0.23
CA LYS A 312 15.15 13.66 -1.00
C LYS A 312 14.21 13.76 -2.21
N GLU A 313 14.18 14.92 -2.85
CA GLU A 313 13.51 15.08 -4.16
C GLU A 313 14.26 14.30 -5.24
N GLU A 314 13.54 13.75 -6.20
CA GLU A 314 14.09 13.08 -7.37
C GLU A 314 13.31 13.55 -8.63
N ASP A 315 14.05 14.03 -9.65
CA ASP A 315 13.50 14.54 -10.92
C ASP A 315 12.98 13.43 -11.86
#